data_1905a82a16f1f1d7f875c32a4ab2fba0
#
_entry.id   1905a82a16f1f1d7f875c32a4ab2fba0
#
_cell.length_a   1.000
_cell.length_b   1.000
_cell.length_c   1.000
_cell.angle_alpha   90.00
_cell.angle_beta   90.00
_cell.angle_gamma   90.00
#
_symmetry.space_group_name_H-M   'P 1'
#
loop_
_entity.id
_entity.type
_entity.pdbx_description
1 polymer ?
#
loop_
_entity_poly.entity_id
_entity_poly.type
_entity_poly.pdbx_seq_one_letter_code
_entity_poly.pdbx_strand_id
1 'polypeptide(L)' 'MKIRQDNELYATVLSADESVKHALKPERHAYVQVARGSVKLNGTALETGDGAAISEEKAVELTGEKDAEVLLFDLK' A
#
# COMPACT_ATOMS: atom_id res chain seq x y z
N MET A 1 22.21 2.14 -1.08
CA MET A 1 22.19 2.68 -2.42
C MET A 1 20.93 3.50 -2.63
N LYS A 2 21.08 4.57 -3.33
CA LYS A 2 19.93 5.43 -3.57
C LYS A 2 19.14 4.93 -4.75
N ILE A 3 17.85 4.74 -4.54
CA ILE A 3 16.95 4.35 -5.60
C ILE A 3 16.64 5.59 -6.41
N ARG A 4 15.66 5.56 -7.20
CA ARG A 4 15.24 6.72 -7.97
C ARG A 4 14.47 7.67 -7.09
N GLN A 5 14.69 8.94 -7.25
CA GLN A 5 13.94 9.90 -6.48
C GLN A 5 12.49 10.00 -6.96
N ASP A 6 12.18 9.46 -8.14
CA ASP A 6 10.82 9.48 -8.63
C ASP A 6 9.97 8.35 -8.07
N ASN A 7 10.60 7.38 -7.42
CA ASN A 7 9.90 6.24 -6.87
C ASN A 7 10.16 6.17 -5.39
N GLU A 8 9.14 5.85 -4.62
CA GLU A 8 9.25 5.73 -3.19
C GLU A 8 8.70 4.38 -2.75
N LEU A 9 9.34 3.82 -1.74
CA LEU A 9 8.92 2.56 -1.17
C LEU A 9 8.68 2.75 0.31
N TYR A 10 7.50 2.37 0.76
CA TYR A 10 7.15 2.41 2.17
C TYR A 10 6.88 1.00 2.66
N ALA A 11 7.39 0.69 3.83
CA ALA A 11 7.07 -0.56 4.50
C ALA A 11 6.23 -0.22 5.72
N THR A 12 5.09 -0.87 5.84
CA THR A 12 4.13 -0.55 6.88
C THR A 12 3.72 -1.81 7.60
N VAL A 13 3.68 -1.75 8.93
CA VAL A 13 3.15 -2.82 9.75
C VAL A 13 1.86 -2.31 10.37
N LEU A 14 0.78 -3.04 10.15
CA LEU A 14 -0.53 -2.65 10.63
C LEU A 14 -1.07 -3.74 11.55
N SER A 15 -1.51 -3.34 12.73
CA SER A 15 -2.27 -4.22 13.59
C SER A 15 -3.73 -4.20 13.17
N ALA A 16 -4.52 -5.11 13.73
CA ALA A 16 -5.95 -5.14 13.43
C ALA A 16 -6.56 -3.78 13.71
N ASP A 17 -7.39 -3.31 12.78
CA ASP A 17 -8.11 -2.05 12.88
C ASP A 17 -7.25 -0.80 12.77
N GLU A 18 -5.94 -0.94 12.57
CA GLU A 18 -5.12 0.22 12.25
C GLU A 18 -5.24 0.55 10.78
N SER A 19 -5.21 1.83 10.47
CA SER A 19 -5.26 2.24 9.07
C SER A 19 -4.25 3.34 8.81
N VAL A 20 -3.80 3.40 7.56
CA VAL A 20 -2.95 4.47 7.07
C VAL A 20 -3.50 4.94 5.74
N LYS A 21 -3.24 6.17 5.43
CA LYS A 21 -3.70 6.75 4.18
C LYS A 21 -2.52 7.47 3.54
N HIS A 22 -2.30 7.17 2.28
CA HIS A 22 -1.23 7.78 1.51
C HIS A 22 -1.84 8.52 0.33
N ALA A 23 -1.63 9.83 0.27
CA ALA A 23 -2.16 10.63 -0.81
C ALA A 23 -1.33 10.42 -2.06
N LEU A 24 -1.99 10.14 -3.17
CA LEU A 24 -1.33 10.00 -4.46
C LEU A 24 -1.43 11.31 -5.21
N LYS A 25 -0.32 11.76 -5.74
CA LYS A 25 -0.31 12.94 -6.58
C LYS A 25 -0.81 12.57 -7.97
N PRO A 26 -1.30 13.55 -8.74
CA PRO A 26 -1.71 13.27 -10.11
C PRO A 26 -0.57 12.63 -10.90
N GLU A 27 -0.93 11.73 -11.79
CA GLU A 27 0.00 11.05 -12.69
C GLU A 27 0.94 10.10 -11.99
N ARG A 28 0.66 9.74 -10.74
CA ARG A 28 1.44 8.73 -10.07
C ARG A 28 0.62 7.47 -9.91
N HIS A 29 1.32 6.39 -9.71
CA HIS A 29 0.72 5.07 -9.53
C HIS A 29 1.21 4.48 -8.25
N ALA A 30 0.42 3.60 -7.68
CA ALA A 30 0.84 2.87 -6.49
C ALA A 30 0.73 1.38 -6.75
N TYR A 31 1.61 0.63 -6.14
CA TYR A 31 1.51 -0.82 -6.12
C TYR A 31 1.64 -1.26 -4.68
N VAL A 32 0.71 -2.09 -4.24
CA VAL A 32 0.68 -2.59 -2.88
C VAL A 32 0.93 -4.08 -2.90
N GLN A 33 1.87 -4.54 -2.10
CA GLN A 33 2.17 -5.95 -1.96
C GLN A 33 2.01 -6.34 -0.50
N VAL A 34 1.13 -7.29 -0.22
CA VAL A 34 0.94 -7.77 1.14
C VAL A 34 1.98 -8.86 1.40
N ALA A 35 2.94 -8.55 2.25
CA ALA A 35 3.99 -9.50 2.57
C ALA A 35 3.53 -10.50 3.61
N ARG A 36 2.61 -10.10 4.50
CA ARG A 36 2.15 -10.95 5.58
C ARG A 36 0.82 -10.41 6.11
N GLY A 37 -0.06 -11.30 6.50
CA GLY A 37 -1.32 -10.92 7.13
C GLY A 37 -2.40 -10.57 6.13
N SER A 38 -3.35 -9.76 6.55
CA SER A 38 -4.48 -9.36 5.73
C SER A 38 -4.76 -7.88 5.92
N VAL A 39 -5.08 -7.20 4.83
CA VAL A 39 -5.44 -5.79 4.88
C VAL A 39 -6.59 -5.53 3.93
N LYS A 40 -7.24 -4.40 4.11
CA LYS A 40 -8.17 -3.88 3.11
C LYS A 40 -7.52 -2.69 2.43
N LEU A 41 -7.53 -2.72 1.13
CA LEU A 41 -6.99 -1.65 0.30
C LEU A 41 -8.17 -0.97 -0.37
N ASN A 42 -8.46 0.26 0.04
CA ASN A 42 -9.60 1.02 -0.50
C ASN A 42 -10.89 0.17 -0.49
N GLY A 43 -11.07 -0.63 0.57
CA GLY A 43 -12.25 -1.47 0.70
C GLY A 43 -12.15 -2.86 0.11
N THR A 44 -11.04 -3.19 -0.52
CA THR A 44 -10.84 -4.52 -1.12
C THR A 44 -9.91 -5.34 -0.24
N ALA A 45 -10.33 -6.54 0.11
CA ALA A 45 -9.53 -7.40 0.98
C ALA A 45 -8.36 -8.01 0.22
N LEU A 46 -7.19 -7.95 0.81
CA LEU A 46 -5.98 -8.57 0.28
C LEU A 46 -5.35 -9.42 1.37
N GLU A 47 -4.77 -10.53 0.96
CA GLU A 47 -4.12 -11.46 1.87
C GLU A 47 -2.68 -11.65 1.49
N THR A 48 -1.96 -12.41 2.33
CA THR A 48 -0.55 -12.68 2.10
C THR A 48 -0.31 -13.12 0.67
N GLY A 49 0.63 -12.46 0.01
CA GLY A 49 0.98 -12.77 -1.36
C GLY A 49 0.18 -12.02 -2.40
N ASP A 50 -0.89 -11.34 -1.99
CA ASP A 50 -1.69 -10.57 -2.94
C ASP A 50 -1.03 -9.23 -3.22
N GLY A 51 -1.19 -8.77 -4.44
CA GLY A 51 -0.73 -7.46 -4.83
C GLY A 51 -1.80 -6.74 -5.61
N ALA A 52 -1.74 -5.42 -5.62
CA ALA A 52 -2.70 -4.61 -6.34
C ALA A 52 -2.02 -3.37 -6.90
N ALA A 53 -2.35 -3.05 -8.14
CA ALA A 53 -1.88 -1.82 -8.77
C ALA A 53 -2.99 -0.79 -8.70
N ILE A 54 -2.63 0.43 -8.39
CA ILE A 54 -3.59 1.51 -8.21
C ILE A 54 -3.17 2.67 -9.08
N SER A 55 -4.10 3.15 -9.88
CA SER A 55 -3.88 4.33 -10.68
C SER A 55 -5.17 5.13 -10.73
N GLU A 56 -5.03 6.42 -10.95
CA GLU A 56 -6.17 7.33 -11.05
C GLU A 56 -6.98 7.44 -9.77
N GLU A 57 -6.37 7.06 -8.64
CA GLU A 57 -6.99 7.23 -7.33
C GLU A 57 -6.31 8.39 -6.63
N LYS A 58 -7.07 9.09 -5.79
CA LYS A 58 -6.52 10.22 -5.06
C LYS A 58 -5.71 9.78 -3.86
N ALA A 59 -5.98 8.61 -3.34
CA ALA A 59 -5.31 8.15 -2.16
C ALA A 59 -5.37 6.64 -2.07
N VAL A 60 -4.40 6.09 -1.35
CA VAL A 60 -4.36 4.67 -1.01
C VAL A 60 -4.66 4.57 0.48
N GLU A 61 -5.72 3.87 0.83
CA GLU A 61 -6.08 3.67 2.22
C GLU A 61 -5.94 2.19 2.55
N LEU A 62 -5.11 1.90 3.54
CA LEU A 62 -4.85 0.53 3.98
C LEU A 62 -5.36 0.38 5.39
N THR A 63 -6.16 -0.64 5.63
CA THR A 63 -6.67 -0.96 6.96
C THR A 63 -6.26 -2.38 7.29
N GLY A 64 -5.60 -2.58 8.41
CA GLY A 64 -5.19 -3.90 8.84
C GLY A 64 -6.37 -4.69 9.34
N GLU A 65 -6.46 -5.96 8.94
CA GLU A 65 -7.47 -6.87 9.44
C GLU A 65 -6.86 -7.87 10.41
N LYS A 66 -5.59 -8.16 10.23
CA LYS A 66 -4.77 -8.93 11.15
C LYS A 66 -3.41 -8.27 11.14
N ASP A 67 -2.52 -8.72 12.03
CA ASP A 67 -1.17 -8.20 11.98
C ASP A 67 -0.65 -8.39 10.55
N ALA A 68 -0.35 -7.30 9.90
CA ALA A 68 -0.02 -7.32 8.48
C ALA A 68 1.24 -6.52 8.22
N GLU A 69 1.98 -6.97 7.24
CA GLU A 69 3.13 -6.24 6.75
C GLU A 69 2.91 -5.98 5.27
N VAL A 70 2.97 -4.72 4.88
CA VAL A 70 2.59 -4.31 3.55
C VAL A 70 3.69 -3.42 2.97
N LEU A 71 4.00 -3.66 1.72
CA LEU A 71 4.92 -2.79 0.98
C LEU A 71 4.10 -1.94 0.02
N LEU A 72 4.33 -0.66 0.08
CA LEU A 72 3.65 0.30 -0.78
C LEU A 72 4.69 0.97 -1.66
N PHE A 73 4.51 0.84 -2.95
CA PHE A 73 5.37 1.47 -3.94
C PHE A 73 4.62 2.66 -4.53
N ASP A 74 5.21 3.83 -4.42
CA ASP A 74 4.67 5.05 -5.02
C ASP A 74 5.53 5.33 -6.25
N LEU A 75 4.94 5.13 -7.42
CA LEU A 75 5.67 5.15 -8.68
C LEU A 75 5.21 6.32 -9.55
N LYS A 76 6.14 6.82 -10.28
CA LYS A 76 5.83 7.89 -11.21
C LYS A 76 5.23 7.37 -12.50
#